data_e8b2358b4f6184853774532b0fdbf3cb
#
_entry.id   e8b2358b4f6184853774532b0fdbf3cb
#
_cell.length_a   1.000
_cell.length_b   1.000
_cell.length_c   1.000
_cell.angle_alpha   90.00
_cell.angle_beta   90.00
_cell.angle_gamma   90.00
#
_symmetry.space_group_name_H-M   'P 1'
#
loop_
_entity.id
_entity.type
_entity.pdbx_description
1 polymer ?
#
loop_
_entity_poly.entity_id
_entity_poly.type
_entity_poly.pdbx_seq_one_letter_code
_entity_poly.pdbx_strand_id
1 'polypeptide(L)'
;AYFTAFWLKEAHTVAYILVGAALLKTTFSVRLLHKEAALIRTYLRRDDMEKVRGRMSSLVSRDPSNLTAAQATAATVESVSENINDSFLAPWLFFALFGLPGAFAFRMINTLDSMIGYRGVYEYLGKASAKLDDLVNLIPARIAGLLLVLSAGFLPGQKLSRAWSIMLRHHSRTQSPNAGWTMAGMAGALGVQLEKDDPELGYKL
;
A
#
# COMPACT_ATOMS: atom_id res chain seq x y z
N ALA A 1 3.79 7.52 -24.20
CA ALA A 1 4.93 7.09 -23.37
C ALA A 1 5.86 6.09 -24.10
N TYR A 2 5.35 4.98 -24.71
CA TYR A 2 6.20 3.98 -25.38
C TYR A 2 6.90 4.56 -26.61
N PHE A 3 6.17 5.21 -27.52
CA PHE A 3 6.73 5.84 -28.72
C PHE A 3 7.74 6.94 -28.40
N THR A 4 7.44 7.81 -27.45
CA THR A 4 8.36 8.87 -27.03
C THR A 4 9.63 8.30 -26.40
N ALA A 5 9.53 7.24 -25.60
CA ALA A 5 10.68 6.58 -25.00
C ALA A 5 11.56 5.89 -26.06
N PHE A 6 10.96 5.26 -27.07
CA PHE A 6 11.69 4.63 -28.18
C PHE A 6 12.49 5.65 -28.99
N TRP A 7 11.86 6.74 -29.43
CA TRP A 7 12.55 7.80 -30.20
C TRP A 7 13.64 8.53 -29.40
N LEU A 8 13.42 8.76 -28.09
CA LEU A 8 14.46 9.35 -27.23
C LEU A 8 15.68 8.44 -27.05
N LYS A 9 15.49 7.13 -27.01
CA LYS A 9 16.59 6.17 -26.86
C LYS A 9 17.55 6.22 -28.04
N GLU A 10 17.04 6.37 -29.26
CA GLU A 10 17.85 6.48 -30.47
C GLU A 10 18.50 7.87 -30.62
N ALA A 11 17.84 8.93 -30.15
CA ALA A 11 18.34 10.29 -30.30
C ALA A 11 19.38 10.66 -29.23
N HIS A 12 19.18 10.28 -27.95
CA HIS A 12 20.08 10.68 -26.87
C HIS A 12 19.90 9.80 -25.62
N THR A 13 20.83 8.89 -25.36
CA THR A 13 20.76 7.92 -24.23
C THR A 13 20.57 8.59 -22.86
N VAL A 14 21.26 9.71 -22.59
CA VAL A 14 21.14 10.43 -21.32
C VAL A 14 19.74 11.01 -21.16
N ALA A 15 19.19 11.64 -22.20
CA ALA A 15 17.83 12.18 -22.16
C ALA A 15 16.79 11.07 -21.93
N TYR A 16 16.97 9.90 -22.58
CA TYR A 16 16.13 8.73 -22.36
C TYR A 16 16.13 8.28 -20.89
N ILE A 17 17.31 8.18 -20.28
CA ILE A 17 17.44 7.78 -18.86
C ILE A 17 16.79 8.79 -17.94
N LEU A 18 17.02 10.10 -18.13
CA LEU A 18 16.46 11.15 -17.29
C LEU A 18 14.93 11.22 -17.37
N VAL A 19 14.38 11.19 -18.59
CA VAL A 19 12.93 11.16 -18.80
C VAL A 19 12.31 9.88 -18.25
N GLY A 20 12.97 8.73 -18.49
CA GLY A 20 12.55 7.45 -17.96
C GLY A 20 12.51 7.45 -16.41
N ALA A 21 13.55 7.96 -15.78
CA ALA A 21 13.60 8.09 -14.33
C ALA A 21 12.53 9.04 -13.77
N ALA A 22 12.29 10.17 -14.42
CA ALA A 22 11.23 11.11 -14.05
C ALA A 22 9.84 10.48 -14.18
N LEU A 23 9.58 9.75 -15.27
CA LEU A 23 8.34 9.01 -15.47
C LEU A 23 8.16 7.90 -14.44
N LEU A 24 9.19 7.08 -14.19
CA LEU A 24 9.13 6.03 -13.18
C LEU A 24 8.84 6.62 -11.79
N LYS A 25 9.42 7.79 -11.46
CA LYS A 25 9.17 8.48 -10.18
C LYS A 25 7.68 8.80 -9.95
N THR A 26 6.88 8.94 -11.00
CA THR A 26 5.44 9.20 -10.86
C THR A 26 4.63 7.96 -10.47
N THR A 27 5.20 6.77 -10.63
CA THR A 27 4.48 5.51 -10.35
C THR A 27 4.54 5.07 -8.90
N PHE A 28 5.43 5.64 -8.07
CA PHE A 28 5.60 5.27 -6.66
C PHE A 28 5.73 6.50 -5.73
N SER A 29 5.36 6.33 -4.44
CA SER A 29 5.22 7.45 -3.50
C SER A 29 5.61 7.14 -2.05
N VAL A 30 6.86 6.74 -1.82
CA VAL A 30 7.36 6.43 -0.46
C VAL A 30 7.43 7.67 0.44
N ARG A 31 7.94 8.79 -0.12
CA ARG A 31 8.14 10.03 0.66
C ARG A 31 6.81 10.61 1.16
N LEU A 32 5.76 10.58 0.35
CA LEU A 32 4.45 11.11 0.74
C LEU A 32 3.85 10.26 1.86
N LEU A 33 3.88 8.94 1.72
CA LEU A 33 3.40 7.99 2.73
C LEU A 33 4.11 8.18 4.07
N HIS A 34 5.44 8.28 4.06
CA HIS A 34 6.22 8.55 5.27
C HIS A 34 5.86 9.90 5.91
N LYS A 35 5.69 10.96 5.10
CA LYS A 35 5.30 12.29 5.58
C LYS A 35 3.94 12.27 6.26
N GLU A 36 2.93 11.64 5.65
CA GLU A 36 1.59 11.58 6.22
C GLU A 36 1.58 10.78 7.54
N ALA A 37 2.22 9.62 7.58
CA ALA A 37 2.35 8.84 8.81
C ALA A 37 3.09 9.60 9.93
N ALA A 38 4.15 10.36 9.59
CA ALA A 38 4.90 11.16 10.55
C ALA A 38 4.08 12.35 11.09
N LEU A 39 3.25 12.98 10.24
CA LEU A 39 2.33 14.04 10.65
C LEU A 39 1.25 13.52 11.60
N ILE A 40 0.61 12.41 11.26
CA ILE A 40 -0.40 11.77 12.13
C ILE A 40 0.22 11.43 13.49
N ARG A 41 1.41 10.82 13.51
CA ARG A 41 2.13 10.55 14.76
C ARG A 41 2.37 11.82 15.58
N THR A 42 2.70 12.92 14.92
CA THR A 42 2.97 14.21 15.59
C THR A 42 1.69 14.77 16.21
N TYR A 43 0.56 14.70 15.51
CA TYR A 43 -0.72 15.17 16.01
C TYR A 43 -1.26 14.27 17.15
N LEU A 44 -1.12 12.95 17.02
CA LEU A 44 -1.46 12.01 18.12
C LEU A 44 -0.67 12.30 19.39
N ARG A 45 0.63 12.60 19.27
CA ARG A 45 1.45 12.97 20.44
C ARG A 45 1.06 14.28 21.12
N ARG A 46 0.35 15.16 20.39
CA ARG A 46 -0.16 16.45 20.88
C ARG A 46 -1.61 16.38 21.31
N ASP A 47 -2.20 15.19 21.25
CA ASP A 47 -3.64 14.95 21.49
C ASP A 47 -4.58 15.78 20.60
N ASP A 48 -4.09 16.19 19.42
CA ASP A 48 -4.83 17.01 18.44
C ASP A 48 -5.64 16.08 17.50
N MET A 49 -6.72 15.52 18.04
CA MET A 49 -7.56 14.55 17.31
C MET A 49 -8.30 15.18 16.11
N GLU A 50 -8.54 16.47 16.11
CA GLU A 50 -9.15 17.15 14.96
C GLU A 50 -8.23 17.08 13.73
N LYS A 51 -6.95 17.42 13.91
CA LYS A 51 -5.97 17.31 12.82
C LYS A 51 -5.66 15.86 12.43
N VAL A 52 -5.68 14.92 13.39
CA VAL A 52 -5.57 13.49 13.08
C VAL A 52 -6.68 13.08 12.14
N ARG A 53 -7.94 13.33 12.48
CA ARG A 53 -9.11 12.96 11.69
C ARG A 53 -9.09 13.63 10.31
N GLY A 54 -8.73 14.92 10.25
CA GLY A 54 -8.59 15.65 9.00
C GLY A 54 -7.54 15.03 8.06
N ARG A 55 -6.44 14.49 8.60
CA ARG A 55 -5.41 13.79 7.78
C ARG A 55 -5.81 12.38 7.43
N MET A 56 -6.53 11.68 8.30
CA MET A 56 -7.00 10.32 8.04
C MET A 56 -7.91 10.23 6.81
N SER A 57 -8.64 11.27 6.45
CA SER A 57 -9.49 11.32 5.25
C SER A 57 -8.73 11.05 3.94
N SER A 58 -7.42 11.26 3.92
CA SER A 58 -6.55 10.95 2.76
C SER A 58 -5.95 9.54 2.79
N LEU A 59 -6.06 8.83 3.91
CA LEU A 59 -5.46 7.50 4.12
C LEU A 59 -6.48 6.37 4.21
N VAL A 60 -7.71 6.68 4.59
CA VAL A 60 -8.77 5.68 4.78
C VAL A 60 -9.99 6.02 3.93
N SER A 61 -10.66 5.01 3.42
CA SER A 61 -11.89 5.17 2.63
C SER A 61 -13.16 5.32 3.48
N ARG A 62 -13.07 5.05 4.80
CA ARG A 62 -14.17 5.22 5.77
C ARG A 62 -14.18 6.62 6.36
N ASP A 63 -15.34 7.04 6.92
CA ASP A 63 -15.45 8.30 7.64
C ASP A 63 -14.54 8.31 8.89
N PRO A 64 -13.57 9.23 8.96
CA PRO A 64 -12.64 9.31 10.09
C PRO A 64 -13.19 10.10 11.29
N SER A 65 -14.39 10.69 11.22
CA SER A 65 -14.92 11.67 12.18
C SER A 65 -15.00 11.15 13.62
N ASN A 66 -15.24 9.83 13.77
CA ASN A 66 -15.43 9.19 15.07
C ASN A 66 -14.26 8.30 15.52
N LEU A 67 -13.13 8.32 14.78
CA LEU A 67 -11.99 7.49 15.13
C LEU A 67 -11.39 7.91 16.47
N THR A 68 -11.15 6.94 17.33
CA THR A 68 -10.31 7.10 18.53
C THR A 68 -8.83 7.15 18.14
N ALA A 69 -7.97 7.60 19.06
CA ALA A 69 -6.51 7.62 18.84
C ALA A 69 -5.95 6.21 18.51
N ALA A 70 -6.46 5.17 19.17
CA ALA A 70 -6.07 3.79 18.90
C ALA A 70 -6.49 3.33 17.50
N GLN A 71 -7.73 3.60 17.12
CA GLN A 71 -8.24 3.28 15.76
C GLN A 71 -7.53 4.06 14.67
N ALA A 72 -7.22 5.35 14.89
CA ALA A 72 -6.45 6.16 13.95
C ALA A 72 -5.01 5.63 13.80
N THR A 73 -4.40 5.17 14.90
CA THR A 73 -3.07 4.54 14.88
C THR A 73 -3.11 3.24 14.08
N ALA A 74 -4.06 2.34 14.38
CA ALA A 74 -4.23 1.08 13.66
C ALA A 74 -4.44 1.31 12.16
N ALA A 75 -5.37 2.19 11.78
CA ALA A 75 -5.66 2.52 10.40
C ALA A 75 -4.46 3.16 9.67
N THR A 76 -3.63 3.94 10.36
CA THR A 76 -2.37 4.46 9.79
C THR A 76 -1.38 3.33 9.52
N VAL A 77 -1.21 2.40 10.45
CA VAL A 77 -0.33 1.23 10.27
C VAL A 77 -0.83 0.34 9.14
N GLU A 78 -2.14 0.10 9.05
CA GLU A 78 -2.79 -0.62 7.96
C GLU A 78 -2.48 0.01 6.60
N SER A 79 -2.77 1.31 6.45
CA SER A 79 -2.54 2.04 5.20
C SER A 79 -1.06 2.04 4.79
N VAL A 80 -0.14 2.24 5.75
CA VAL A 80 1.30 2.18 5.48
C VAL A 80 1.70 0.77 5.02
N SER A 81 1.20 -0.27 5.69
CA SER A 81 1.53 -1.67 5.38
C SER A 81 1.08 -2.07 3.98
N GLU A 82 -0.14 -1.71 3.60
CA GLU A 82 -0.71 -1.97 2.28
C GLU A 82 0.09 -1.21 1.20
N ASN A 83 0.37 0.06 1.43
CA ASN A 83 1.10 0.90 0.49
C ASN A 83 2.58 0.52 0.32
N ILE A 84 3.19 -0.26 1.21
CA ILE A 84 4.51 -0.87 0.95
C ILE A 84 4.47 -1.72 -0.31
N ASN A 85 3.39 -2.46 -0.51
CA ASN A 85 3.18 -3.20 -1.76
C ASN A 85 2.79 -2.26 -2.91
N ASP A 86 1.65 -1.59 -2.79
CA ASP A 86 0.95 -0.92 -3.89
C ASP A 86 1.65 0.34 -4.39
N SER A 87 2.28 1.08 -3.48
CA SER A 87 2.94 2.35 -3.82
C SER A 87 4.46 2.25 -3.90
N PHE A 88 5.04 1.07 -3.67
CA PHE A 88 6.48 0.89 -3.75
C PHE A 88 6.87 -0.41 -4.45
N LEU A 89 6.66 -1.58 -3.84
CA LEU A 89 7.25 -2.82 -4.35
C LEU A 89 6.66 -3.23 -5.71
N ALA A 90 5.34 -3.23 -5.85
CA ALA A 90 4.69 -3.70 -7.06
C ALA A 90 5.04 -2.85 -8.30
N PRO A 91 5.00 -1.50 -8.25
CA PRO A 91 5.49 -0.68 -9.38
C PRO A 91 6.93 -1.00 -9.78
N TRP A 92 7.83 -1.22 -8.80
CA TRP A 92 9.22 -1.57 -9.06
C TRP A 92 9.38 -2.95 -9.65
N LEU A 93 8.62 -3.94 -9.19
CA LEU A 93 8.64 -5.30 -9.73
C LEU A 93 8.14 -5.30 -11.18
N PHE A 94 7.04 -4.61 -11.46
CA PHE A 94 6.52 -4.48 -12.84
C PHE A 94 7.47 -3.68 -13.74
N PHE A 95 8.16 -2.68 -13.19
CA PHE A 95 9.23 -1.99 -13.92
C PHE A 95 10.39 -2.93 -14.25
N ALA A 96 10.84 -3.74 -13.32
CA ALA A 96 11.94 -4.68 -13.53
C ALA A 96 11.61 -5.74 -14.60
N LEU A 97 10.35 -6.20 -14.65
CA LEU A 97 9.91 -7.24 -15.58
C LEU A 97 9.54 -6.69 -16.96
N PHE A 98 8.91 -5.52 -17.03
CA PHE A 98 8.27 -4.99 -18.24
C PHE A 98 8.66 -3.54 -18.56
N GLY A 99 9.62 -2.97 -17.85
CA GLY A 99 10.04 -1.58 -18.01
C GLY A 99 8.98 -0.56 -17.60
N LEU A 100 9.10 0.66 -18.10
CA LEU A 100 8.14 1.73 -17.85
C LEU A 100 6.68 1.36 -18.18
N PRO A 101 6.36 0.71 -19.30
CA PRO A 101 4.99 0.29 -19.59
C PRO A 101 4.39 -0.58 -18.49
N GLY A 102 5.17 -1.52 -17.94
CA GLY A 102 4.71 -2.38 -16.83
C GLY A 102 4.40 -1.59 -15.58
N ALA A 103 5.29 -0.69 -15.14
CA ALA A 103 5.05 0.15 -13.98
C ALA A 103 3.79 1.03 -14.13
N PHE A 104 3.59 1.61 -15.32
CA PHE A 104 2.39 2.41 -15.60
C PHE A 104 1.13 1.56 -15.67
N ALA A 105 1.18 0.39 -16.31
CA ALA A 105 0.02 -0.52 -16.38
C ALA A 105 -0.42 -0.95 -14.98
N PHE A 106 0.53 -1.36 -14.12
CA PHE A 106 0.24 -1.66 -12.72
C PHE A 106 -0.39 -0.46 -12.02
N ARG A 107 0.21 0.74 -12.15
CA ARG A 107 -0.30 1.94 -11.47
C ARG A 107 -1.70 2.34 -11.93
N MET A 108 -2.02 2.17 -13.22
CA MET A 108 -3.36 2.41 -13.75
C MET A 108 -4.39 1.43 -13.16
N ILE A 109 -4.06 0.14 -13.10
CA ILE A 109 -4.95 -0.89 -12.51
C ILE A 109 -5.22 -0.56 -11.05
N ASN A 110 -4.18 -0.33 -10.26
CA ASN A 110 -4.27 0.00 -8.83
C ASN A 110 -5.05 1.32 -8.59
N THR A 111 -4.86 2.33 -9.46
CA THR A 111 -5.63 3.59 -9.37
C THR A 111 -7.10 3.37 -9.71
N LEU A 112 -7.41 2.60 -10.74
CA LEU A 112 -8.79 2.27 -11.09
C LEU A 112 -9.50 1.54 -9.96
N ASP A 113 -8.84 0.54 -9.34
CA ASP A 113 -9.40 -0.14 -8.19
C ASP A 113 -9.68 0.83 -7.03
N SER A 114 -8.71 1.69 -6.70
CA SER A 114 -8.86 2.70 -5.64
C SER A 114 -9.99 3.72 -5.91
N MET A 115 -10.32 3.98 -7.16
CA MET A 115 -11.35 4.97 -7.55
C MET A 115 -12.75 4.37 -7.69
N ILE A 116 -12.85 3.17 -8.25
CA ILE A 116 -14.14 2.57 -8.62
C ILE A 116 -14.33 1.14 -8.09
N GLY A 117 -13.35 0.54 -7.41
CA GLY A 117 -13.39 -0.82 -6.87
C GLY A 117 -14.39 -1.04 -5.72
N TYR A 118 -15.09 0.02 -5.30
CA TYR A 118 -16.06 -0.04 -4.21
C TYR A 118 -17.43 -0.57 -4.66
N ARG A 119 -18.11 -1.25 -3.73
CA ARG A 119 -19.51 -1.68 -3.92
C ARG A 119 -20.43 -0.46 -3.98
N GLY A 120 -21.44 -0.49 -4.85
CA GLY A 120 -22.42 0.57 -5.00
C GLY A 120 -22.69 0.91 -6.47
N VAL A 121 -22.73 2.20 -6.81
CA VAL A 121 -23.09 2.70 -8.17
C VAL A 121 -22.23 2.09 -9.29
N TYR A 122 -20.99 1.71 -8.98
CA TYR A 122 -20.05 1.13 -9.95
C TYR A 122 -19.79 -0.37 -9.74
N GLU A 123 -20.69 -1.11 -9.08
CA GLU A 123 -20.46 -2.50 -8.68
C GLU A 123 -19.94 -3.41 -9.80
N TYR A 124 -20.48 -3.30 -11.00
CA TYR A 124 -20.05 -4.13 -12.13
C TYR A 124 -18.71 -3.69 -12.74
N LEU A 125 -18.50 -2.40 -12.92
CA LEU A 125 -17.24 -1.84 -13.43
C LEU A 125 -16.11 -1.99 -12.39
N GLY A 126 -16.42 -1.69 -11.13
CA GLY A 126 -15.48 -1.80 -10.02
C GLY A 126 -15.04 -3.23 -9.75
N LYS A 127 -15.92 -4.21 -9.92
CA LYS A 127 -15.58 -5.63 -9.75
C LYS A 127 -14.53 -6.13 -10.73
N ALA A 128 -14.49 -5.59 -11.94
CA ALA A 128 -13.45 -5.94 -12.92
C ALA A 128 -12.09 -5.36 -12.52
N SER A 129 -12.04 -4.07 -12.11
CA SER A 129 -10.80 -3.44 -11.65
C SER A 129 -10.28 -4.08 -10.37
N ALA A 130 -11.13 -4.37 -9.38
CA ALA A 130 -10.75 -5.05 -8.15
C ALA A 130 -10.16 -6.44 -8.40
N LYS A 131 -10.80 -7.25 -9.26
CA LYS A 131 -10.26 -8.57 -9.62
C LYS A 131 -8.93 -8.50 -10.37
N LEU A 132 -8.77 -7.49 -11.24
CA LEU A 132 -7.53 -7.30 -11.97
C LEU A 132 -6.42 -6.84 -11.03
N ASP A 133 -6.71 -5.93 -10.10
CA ASP A 133 -5.78 -5.49 -9.06
C ASP A 133 -5.36 -6.66 -8.16
N ASP A 134 -6.33 -7.46 -7.70
CA ASP A 134 -6.03 -8.68 -6.93
C ASP A 134 -5.10 -9.64 -7.70
N LEU A 135 -5.32 -9.81 -9.00
CA LEU A 135 -4.49 -10.70 -9.83
C LEU A 135 -3.05 -10.19 -9.98
N VAL A 136 -2.87 -8.91 -10.30
CA VAL A 136 -1.53 -8.33 -10.50
C VAL A 136 -0.75 -8.19 -9.20
N ASN A 137 -1.44 -8.12 -8.06
CA ASN A 137 -0.85 -8.05 -6.72
C ASN A 137 -0.53 -9.42 -6.10
N LEU A 138 -0.94 -10.55 -6.70
CA LEU A 138 -0.71 -11.88 -6.12
C LEU A 138 0.76 -12.14 -5.75
N ILE A 139 1.68 -11.91 -6.66
CA ILE A 139 3.12 -12.13 -6.43
C ILE A 139 3.73 -10.97 -5.63
N PRO A 140 3.54 -9.70 -6.02
CA PRO A 140 4.11 -8.56 -5.30
C PRO A 140 3.79 -8.56 -3.80
N ALA A 141 2.54 -8.79 -3.41
CA ALA A 141 2.12 -8.74 -2.01
C ALA A 141 2.83 -9.81 -1.14
N ARG A 142 3.09 -10.99 -1.68
CA ARG A 142 3.82 -12.06 -0.98
C ARG A 142 5.29 -11.70 -0.81
N ILE A 143 5.90 -11.14 -1.84
CA ILE A 143 7.28 -10.64 -1.78
C ILE A 143 7.37 -9.48 -0.77
N ALA A 144 6.41 -8.54 -0.80
CA ALA A 144 6.35 -7.42 0.14
C ALA A 144 6.21 -7.90 1.59
N GLY A 145 5.29 -8.84 1.85
CA GLY A 145 5.12 -9.46 3.17
C GLY A 145 6.38 -10.15 3.66
N LEU A 146 7.04 -10.93 2.79
CA LEU A 146 8.30 -11.59 3.12
C LEU A 146 9.42 -10.58 3.45
N LEU A 147 9.61 -9.56 2.62
CA LEU A 147 10.63 -8.52 2.84
C LEU A 147 10.34 -7.73 4.14
N LEU A 148 9.08 -7.44 4.43
CA LEU A 148 8.67 -6.80 5.67
C LEU A 148 9.03 -7.67 6.89
N VAL A 149 8.70 -8.95 6.86
CA VAL A 149 9.02 -9.88 7.95
C VAL A 149 10.54 -10.01 8.11
N LEU A 150 11.30 -10.13 7.03
CA LEU A 150 12.76 -10.18 7.10
C LEU A 150 13.33 -8.89 7.71
N SER A 151 12.79 -7.71 7.34
CA SER A 151 13.21 -6.43 7.89
C SER A 151 13.01 -6.33 9.40
N ALA A 152 11.96 -6.99 9.94
CA ALA A 152 11.71 -7.05 11.38
C ALA A 152 12.86 -7.73 12.16
N GLY A 153 13.62 -8.61 11.51
CA GLY A 153 14.80 -9.24 12.12
C GLY A 153 15.99 -8.29 12.32
N PHE A 154 16.03 -7.17 11.59
CA PHE A 154 17.11 -6.18 11.66
C PHE A 154 16.75 -4.96 12.51
N LEU A 155 15.49 -4.80 12.90
CA LEU A 155 15.01 -3.64 13.63
C LEU A 155 14.93 -3.92 15.15
N PRO A 156 15.48 -3.04 16.01
CA PRO A 156 15.45 -3.24 17.44
C PRO A 156 14.01 -3.24 17.98
N GLY A 157 13.72 -4.15 18.91
CA GLY A 157 12.39 -4.28 19.52
C GLY A 157 11.38 -5.08 18.71
N GLN A 158 11.71 -5.48 17.48
CA GLN A 158 10.85 -6.32 16.63
C GLN A 158 11.29 -7.79 16.67
N LYS A 159 10.36 -8.70 16.37
CA LYS A 159 10.64 -10.15 16.38
C LYS A 159 10.24 -10.77 15.03
N LEU A 160 11.23 -11.19 14.26
CA LEU A 160 11.05 -11.89 12.99
C LEU A 160 10.11 -13.10 13.13
N SER A 161 10.33 -13.95 14.15
CA SER A 161 9.53 -15.16 14.36
C SER A 161 8.05 -14.84 14.61
N ARG A 162 7.76 -13.78 15.35
CA ARG A 162 6.39 -13.32 15.58
C ARG A 162 5.77 -12.76 14.30
N ALA A 163 6.50 -11.89 13.58
CA ALA A 163 6.05 -11.34 12.31
C ALA A 163 5.72 -12.46 11.30
N TRP A 164 6.60 -13.45 11.17
CA TRP A 164 6.40 -14.61 10.33
C TRP A 164 5.17 -15.42 10.73
N SER A 165 5.06 -15.79 12.02
CA SER A 165 3.94 -16.59 12.52
C SER A 165 2.58 -15.90 12.34
N ILE A 166 2.50 -14.59 12.64
CA ILE A 166 1.27 -13.81 12.50
C ILE A 166 0.91 -13.65 11.02
N MET A 167 1.87 -13.32 10.16
CA MET A 167 1.65 -13.23 8.72
C MET A 167 1.04 -14.51 8.17
N LEU A 168 1.65 -15.67 8.41
CA LEU A 168 1.16 -16.95 7.88
C LEU A 168 -0.22 -17.34 8.43
N ARG A 169 -0.51 -16.98 9.68
CA ARG A 169 -1.77 -17.35 10.34
C ARG A 169 -2.93 -16.44 9.96
N HIS A 170 -2.67 -15.19 9.64
CA HIS A 170 -3.71 -14.17 9.55
C HIS A 170 -3.81 -13.46 8.19
N HIS A 171 -2.91 -13.73 7.23
CA HIS A 171 -2.92 -13.05 5.92
C HIS A 171 -4.24 -13.18 5.15
N SER A 172 -5.02 -14.21 5.40
CA SER A 172 -6.30 -14.46 4.71
C SER A 172 -7.52 -13.84 5.39
N ARG A 173 -7.32 -13.05 6.45
CA ARG A 173 -8.41 -12.42 7.21
C ARG A 173 -8.87 -11.08 6.63
N THR A 174 -8.15 -10.50 5.69
CA THR A 174 -8.54 -9.28 4.98
C THR A 174 -9.39 -9.62 3.77
N GLN A 175 -10.19 -8.64 3.28
CA GLN A 175 -11.02 -8.83 2.10
C GLN A 175 -10.21 -9.07 0.84
N SER A 176 -9.17 -8.27 0.61
CA SER A 176 -8.23 -8.51 -0.47
C SER A 176 -7.35 -9.72 -0.10
N PRO A 177 -7.13 -10.66 -1.02
CA PRO A 177 -6.24 -11.80 -0.81
C PRO A 177 -4.76 -11.37 -0.70
N ASN A 178 -4.48 -10.09 -0.91
CA ASN A 178 -3.14 -9.51 -1.01
C ASN A 178 -2.78 -8.63 0.19
N ALA A 179 -3.65 -7.72 0.61
CA ALA A 179 -3.37 -6.74 1.68
C ALA A 179 -2.97 -7.41 3.00
N GLY A 180 -3.57 -8.54 3.32
CA GLY A 180 -3.29 -9.26 4.56
C GLY A 180 -1.84 -9.74 4.71
N TRP A 181 -1.10 -9.96 3.64
CA TRP A 181 0.30 -10.39 3.72
C TRP A 181 1.19 -9.33 4.38
N THR A 182 1.07 -8.09 3.95
CA THR A 182 1.83 -6.97 4.53
C THR A 182 1.26 -6.53 5.86
N MET A 183 -0.08 -6.45 6.00
CA MET A 183 -0.74 -5.99 7.22
C MET A 183 -0.52 -6.94 8.39
N ALA A 184 -0.72 -8.26 8.20
CA ALA A 184 -0.48 -9.24 9.25
C ALA A 184 1.01 -9.35 9.61
N GLY A 185 1.90 -9.25 8.60
CA GLY A 185 3.34 -9.16 8.83
C GLY A 185 3.73 -7.96 9.69
N MET A 186 3.17 -6.80 9.42
CA MET A 186 3.39 -5.56 10.19
C MET A 186 2.82 -5.66 11.61
N ALA A 187 1.60 -6.18 11.77
CA ALA A 187 0.99 -6.42 13.07
C ALA A 187 1.88 -7.30 13.94
N GLY A 188 2.37 -8.41 13.37
CA GLY A 188 3.30 -9.32 14.04
C GLY A 188 4.65 -8.67 14.37
N ALA A 189 5.22 -7.89 13.46
CA ALA A 189 6.49 -7.19 13.67
C ALA A 189 6.39 -6.20 14.83
N LEU A 190 5.38 -5.34 14.82
CA LEU A 190 5.15 -4.33 15.85
C LEU A 190 4.58 -4.90 17.15
N GLY A 191 3.96 -6.08 17.12
CA GLY A 191 3.28 -6.68 18.26
C GLY A 191 2.02 -5.93 18.66
N VAL A 192 1.31 -5.46 17.68
CA VAL A 192 0.03 -4.75 17.83
C VAL A 192 -1.08 -5.54 17.14
N GLN A 193 -2.31 -5.33 17.62
CA GLN A 193 -3.49 -5.81 16.93
C GLN A 193 -3.97 -4.73 15.96
N LEU A 194 -4.20 -5.13 14.71
CA LEU A 194 -4.87 -4.29 13.73
C LEU A 194 -6.30 -4.82 13.57
N GLU A 195 -7.27 -3.92 13.67
CA GLU A 195 -8.66 -4.29 13.48
C GLU A 195 -9.43 -3.20 12.75
N LYS A 196 -10.30 -3.63 11.86
CA LYS A 196 -11.30 -2.79 11.23
C LYS A 196 -12.65 -3.18 11.82
N ASP A 197 -13.23 -2.27 12.55
CA ASP A 197 -14.57 -2.42 13.11
C ASP A 197 -15.59 -2.01 12.02
N ASP A 198 -16.08 -3.01 11.31
CA ASP A 198 -17.03 -2.85 10.21
C ASP A 198 -17.93 -4.08 10.19
N PRO A 199 -19.28 -3.93 10.20
CA PRO A 199 -20.21 -5.06 10.26
C PRO A 199 -20.09 -6.07 9.12
N GLU A 200 -19.71 -5.62 7.91
CA GLU A 200 -19.61 -6.47 6.73
C GLU A 200 -18.16 -6.78 6.34
N LEU A 201 -17.24 -5.85 6.62
CA LEU A 201 -15.91 -5.80 6.07
C LEU A 201 -14.83 -5.81 7.16
N GLY A 202 -15.22 -6.11 8.40
CA GLY A 202 -14.34 -6.11 9.56
C GLY A 202 -13.32 -7.26 9.55
N TYR A 203 -12.17 -7.01 10.14
CA TYR A 203 -11.14 -8.02 10.37
C TYR A 203 -10.34 -7.71 11.65
N LYS A 204 -9.64 -8.75 12.12
CA LYS A 204 -8.75 -8.70 13.27
C LYS A 204 -7.47 -9.47 12.99
N LEU A 205 -6.33 -8.75 12.94
CA LEU A 205 -5.01 -9.27 12.65
C LEU A 205 -4.09 -9.24 13.87
#